data_ad403c6061142a69ff1c4f3d48735191
#
_entry.id   ad403c6061142a69ff1c4f3d48735191
#
_cell.length_a   1.000
_cell.length_b   1.000
_cell.length_c   1.000
_cell.angle_alpha   90.00
_cell.angle_beta   90.00
_cell.angle_gamma   90.00
#
_symmetry.space_group_name_H-M   'P 1'
#
loop_
_entity.id
_entity.type
_entity.pdbx_description
1 polymer ?
#
loop_
_entity_poly.entity_id
_entity_poly.type
_entity_poly.pdbx_seq_one_letter_code
_entity_poly.pdbx_strand_id
1 'polypeptide(L)'
;VYVIDGKSLSTGIGLQVLAACRMRDAGMSAADIAREAADLHSRSHASFVLDTMEFLAAGGRCPTLVAYLGGKLSCRPGILVDNQSGAMKVGKLYRGKQEKVLERYVSDTLARYPDIVKDEIFITHSGVSDEIADAVRRMLEERGFHTIYTTTASCTISSHCGPSTLGILFMTETPSA
;
A
#
# COMPACT_ATOMS: atom_id res chain seq x y z
N VAL A 1 -3.07 -28.27 1.42
CA VAL A 1 -2.60 -26.90 1.70
C VAL A 1 -2.37 -26.21 0.36
N TYR A 2 -2.87 -24.99 0.21
CA TYR A 2 -2.65 -24.15 -0.97
C TYR A 2 -1.75 -22.98 -0.56
N VAL A 3 -0.72 -22.69 -1.34
CA VAL A 3 0.18 -21.56 -1.15
C VAL A 3 0.00 -20.61 -2.31
N ILE A 4 -0.36 -19.34 -2.00
CA ILE A 4 -0.68 -18.31 -2.99
C ILE A 4 0.30 -17.16 -2.83
N ASP A 5 0.96 -16.78 -3.93
CA ASP A 5 1.81 -15.60 -3.95
C ASP A 5 0.96 -14.35 -4.23
N GLY A 6 0.75 -13.55 -3.20
CA GLY A 6 -0.06 -12.34 -3.29
C GLY A 6 0.59 -11.17 -4.01
N LYS A 7 1.83 -11.28 -4.50
CA LYS A 7 2.57 -10.21 -5.20
C LYS A 7 2.50 -8.85 -4.53
N SER A 8 2.37 -8.84 -3.21
CA SER A 8 2.15 -7.64 -2.40
C SER A 8 2.86 -7.75 -1.07
N LEU A 9 2.67 -6.75 -0.23
CA LEU A 9 3.21 -6.69 1.13
C LEU A 9 2.17 -6.10 2.09
N SER A 10 2.41 -6.27 3.39
CA SER A 10 1.61 -5.65 4.46
C SER A 10 0.10 -5.87 4.26
N THR A 11 -0.69 -4.85 4.41
CA THR A 11 -2.16 -4.90 4.25
C THR A 11 -2.63 -5.03 2.80
N GLY A 12 -1.74 -4.96 1.80
CA GLY A 12 -2.06 -5.40 0.44
C GLY A 12 -2.31 -6.90 0.36
N ILE A 13 -1.56 -7.72 1.14
CA ILE A 13 -1.89 -9.12 1.37
C ILE A 13 -3.16 -9.21 2.22
N GLY A 14 -3.32 -8.33 3.21
CA GLY A 14 -4.51 -8.27 4.07
C GLY A 14 -5.82 -8.14 3.29
N LEU A 15 -5.86 -7.30 2.25
CA LEU A 15 -7.01 -7.17 1.35
C LEU A 15 -7.37 -8.50 0.66
N GLN A 16 -6.36 -9.23 0.18
CA GLN A 16 -6.56 -10.54 -0.45
C GLN A 16 -7.06 -11.58 0.56
N VAL A 17 -6.56 -11.54 1.80
CA VAL A 17 -7.04 -12.40 2.90
C VAL A 17 -8.50 -12.08 3.23
N LEU A 18 -8.87 -10.80 3.32
CA LEU A 18 -10.27 -10.42 3.56
C LEU A 18 -11.20 -10.87 2.43
N ALA A 19 -10.75 -10.78 1.17
CA ALA A 19 -11.50 -11.29 0.03
C ALA A 19 -11.67 -12.82 0.13
N ALA A 20 -10.62 -13.56 0.46
CA ALA A 20 -10.70 -15.02 0.67
C ALA A 20 -11.63 -15.39 1.83
N CYS A 21 -11.64 -14.61 2.91
CA CYS A 21 -12.59 -14.81 4.02
C CYS A 21 -14.05 -14.63 3.57
N ARG A 22 -14.33 -13.64 2.74
CA ARG A 22 -15.68 -13.45 2.18
C ARG A 22 -16.11 -14.61 1.28
N MET A 23 -15.20 -15.14 0.46
CA MET A 23 -15.46 -16.33 -0.36
C MET A 23 -15.78 -17.55 0.51
N ARG A 24 -15.04 -17.76 1.61
CA ARG A 24 -15.33 -18.81 2.59
C ARG A 24 -16.70 -18.62 3.21
N ASP A 25 -17.04 -17.42 3.64
CA ASP A 25 -18.32 -17.12 4.30
C ASP A 25 -19.51 -17.23 3.33
N ALA A 26 -19.24 -17.07 2.02
CA ALA A 26 -20.18 -17.38 0.95
C ALA A 26 -20.29 -18.90 0.63
N GLY A 27 -19.57 -19.77 1.35
CA GLY A 27 -19.64 -21.21 1.22
C GLY A 27 -18.76 -21.80 0.10
N MET A 28 -17.81 -21.06 -0.44
CA MET A 28 -16.88 -21.59 -1.47
C MET A 28 -15.96 -22.66 -0.87
N SER A 29 -15.62 -23.66 -1.68
CA SER A 29 -14.66 -24.69 -1.28
C SER A 29 -13.23 -24.12 -1.19
N ALA A 30 -12.37 -24.72 -0.36
CA ALA A 30 -10.97 -24.30 -0.25
C ALA A 30 -10.22 -24.33 -1.60
N ALA A 31 -10.55 -25.27 -2.47
CA ALA A 31 -9.96 -25.37 -3.81
C ALA A 31 -10.40 -24.20 -4.71
N ASP A 32 -11.68 -23.83 -4.66
CA ASP A 32 -12.20 -22.71 -5.43
C ASP A 32 -11.65 -21.38 -4.91
N ILE A 33 -11.60 -21.19 -3.58
CA ILE A 33 -10.97 -20.02 -2.98
C ILE A 33 -9.50 -19.89 -3.42
N ALA A 34 -8.76 -20.99 -3.42
CA ALA A 34 -7.36 -20.97 -3.83
C ALA A 34 -7.19 -20.54 -5.30
N ARG A 35 -8.08 -21.01 -6.19
CA ARG A 35 -8.09 -20.62 -7.59
C ARG A 35 -8.40 -19.14 -7.78
N GLU A 36 -9.48 -18.65 -7.16
CA GLU A 36 -9.87 -17.23 -7.25
C GLU A 36 -8.84 -16.31 -6.60
N ALA A 37 -8.29 -16.70 -5.44
CA ALA A 37 -7.31 -15.91 -4.72
C ALA A 37 -5.97 -15.80 -5.46
N ALA A 38 -5.64 -16.72 -6.34
CA ALA A 38 -4.41 -16.69 -7.12
C ALA A 38 -4.31 -15.43 -8.00
N ASP A 39 -5.43 -14.90 -8.47
CA ASP A 39 -5.50 -13.75 -9.37
C ASP A 39 -5.81 -12.41 -8.65
N LEU A 40 -6.12 -12.44 -7.35
CA LEU A 40 -6.46 -11.23 -6.59
C LEU A 40 -5.33 -10.19 -6.55
N HIS A 41 -4.08 -10.63 -6.69
CA HIS A 41 -2.94 -9.71 -6.71
C HIS A 41 -3.08 -8.68 -7.82
N SER A 42 -3.62 -9.04 -8.98
CA SER A 42 -3.76 -8.14 -10.15
C SER A 42 -4.67 -6.94 -9.89
N ARG A 43 -5.54 -7.04 -8.88
CA ARG A 43 -6.48 -6.01 -8.43
C ARG A 43 -6.05 -5.32 -7.13
N SER A 44 -5.05 -5.87 -6.44
CA SER A 44 -4.57 -5.34 -5.16
C SER A 44 -3.44 -4.32 -5.39
N HIS A 45 -3.60 -3.12 -4.89
CA HIS A 45 -2.65 -2.02 -5.04
C HIS A 45 -2.07 -1.62 -3.71
N ALA A 46 -0.75 -1.57 -3.65
CA ALA A 46 0.00 -1.12 -2.48
C ALA A 46 0.96 -0.01 -2.88
N SER A 47 0.92 1.08 -2.15
CA SER A 47 1.88 2.17 -2.26
C SER A 47 2.09 2.86 -0.92
N PHE A 48 3.20 3.54 -0.77
CA PHE A 48 3.52 4.26 0.46
C PHE A 48 4.53 5.38 0.20
N VAL A 49 4.57 6.36 1.08
CA VAL A 49 5.57 7.44 1.08
C VAL A 49 6.51 7.22 2.25
N LEU A 50 7.80 7.29 1.96
CA LEU A 50 8.87 7.21 2.95
C LEU A 50 9.29 8.61 3.40
N ASP A 51 9.66 8.74 4.67
CA ASP A 51 10.34 9.95 5.16
C ASP A 51 11.83 9.95 4.76
N THR A 52 12.47 8.77 4.85
CA THR A 52 13.87 8.56 4.48
C THR A 52 14.06 7.24 3.71
N MET A 53 15.13 7.16 2.92
CA MET A 53 15.51 5.93 2.21
C MET A 53 16.46 5.03 2.97
N GLU A 54 16.96 5.47 4.12
CA GLU A 54 18.02 4.80 4.86
C GLU A 54 17.64 3.36 5.24
N PHE A 55 16.41 3.17 5.72
CA PHE A 55 15.93 1.86 6.15
C PHE A 55 15.74 0.89 4.98
N LEU A 56 15.23 1.37 3.86
CA LEU A 56 15.07 0.56 2.65
C LEU A 56 16.43 0.16 2.08
N ALA A 57 17.40 1.07 2.12
CA ALA A 57 18.78 0.85 1.71
C ALA A 57 19.46 -0.20 2.61
N ALA A 58 19.41 0.01 3.92
CA ALA A 58 20.00 -0.91 4.90
C ALA A 58 19.38 -2.31 4.83
N GLY A 59 18.08 -2.40 4.53
CA GLY A 59 17.37 -3.66 4.35
C GLY A 59 17.63 -4.35 3.01
N GLY A 60 18.42 -3.77 2.10
CA GLY A 60 18.72 -4.32 0.78
C GLY A 60 17.50 -4.35 -0.17
N ARG A 61 16.46 -3.60 0.14
CA ARG A 61 15.27 -3.46 -0.71
C ARG A 61 15.43 -2.22 -1.58
N CYS A 62 15.36 -2.38 -2.90
CA CYS A 62 15.54 -1.33 -3.91
C CYS A 62 16.97 -0.75 -4.03
N PRO A 63 18.03 -1.56 -4.30
CA PRO A 63 19.39 -1.07 -4.50
C PRO A 63 19.52 -0.01 -5.59
N THR A 64 18.77 -0.15 -6.70
CA THR A 64 18.71 0.81 -7.80
C THR A 64 18.08 2.15 -7.39
N LEU A 65 17.19 2.16 -6.43
CA LEU A 65 16.52 3.34 -5.91
C LEU A 65 17.49 4.22 -5.09
N VAL A 66 18.31 3.58 -4.28
CA VAL A 66 19.33 4.26 -3.45
C VAL A 66 20.32 4.98 -4.34
N ALA A 67 20.75 4.34 -5.43
CA ALA A 67 21.65 4.95 -6.42
C ALA A 67 20.99 6.15 -7.15
N TYR A 68 19.69 6.06 -7.46
CA TYR A 68 18.94 7.13 -8.14
C TYR A 68 18.72 8.37 -7.26
N LEU A 69 18.56 8.19 -5.96
CA LEU A 69 18.27 9.29 -5.02
C LEU A 69 19.52 9.83 -4.31
N GLY A 70 20.70 9.24 -4.57
CA GLY A 70 21.97 9.65 -3.97
C GLY A 70 22.16 11.16 -4.01
N GLY A 71 22.00 11.82 -2.87
CA GLY A 71 22.18 13.27 -2.70
C GLY A 71 20.93 14.15 -2.72
N LYS A 72 19.73 13.63 -2.93
CA LYS A 72 18.47 14.40 -2.83
C LYS A 72 17.88 14.34 -1.43
N LEU A 73 18.57 14.93 -0.49
CA LEU A 73 18.30 14.87 0.98
C LEU A 73 16.92 15.40 1.43
N SER A 74 16.18 16.09 0.55
CA SER A 74 14.93 16.78 0.94
C SER A 74 13.68 16.20 0.27
N CYS A 75 13.75 15.01 -0.31
CA CYS A 75 12.64 14.40 -1.03
C CYS A 75 12.09 13.19 -0.29
N ARG A 76 10.77 13.09 -0.21
CA ARG A 76 10.04 11.92 0.25
C ARG A 76 9.59 11.11 -0.94
N PRO A 77 10.16 9.92 -1.18
CA PRO A 77 9.77 9.10 -2.33
C PRO A 77 8.46 8.38 -2.07
N GLY A 78 7.55 8.44 -3.02
CA GLY A 78 6.44 7.51 -3.12
C GLY A 78 6.92 6.22 -3.75
N ILE A 79 6.65 5.11 -3.11
CA ILE A 79 6.98 3.76 -3.57
C ILE A 79 5.70 3.08 -4.03
N LEU A 80 5.79 2.41 -5.17
CA LEU A 80 4.72 1.60 -5.73
C LEU A 80 5.14 0.14 -5.69
N VAL A 81 4.23 -0.74 -5.33
CA VAL A 81 4.40 -2.18 -5.48
C VAL A 81 3.77 -2.59 -6.80
N ASP A 82 4.56 -3.19 -7.66
CA ASP A 82 4.09 -3.76 -8.91
C ASP A 82 3.34 -5.07 -8.61
N ASN A 83 2.06 -5.08 -8.83
CA ASN A 83 1.19 -6.19 -8.44
C ASN A 83 1.27 -7.41 -9.37
N GLN A 84 2.06 -7.36 -10.43
CA GLN A 84 2.35 -8.52 -11.28
C GLN A 84 3.62 -9.23 -10.83
N SER A 85 4.64 -8.48 -10.46
CA SER A 85 5.95 -9.01 -10.07
C SER A 85 6.22 -9.01 -8.57
N GLY A 86 5.49 -8.22 -7.78
CA GLY A 86 5.79 -7.92 -6.37
C GLY A 86 6.97 -6.95 -6.18
N ALA A 87 7.57 -6.46 -7.26
CA ALA A 87 8.72 -5.58 -7.19
C ALA A 87 8.33 -4.14 -6.78
N MET A 88 9.19 -3.51 -6.00
CA MET A 88 9.00 -2.11 -5.64
C MET A 88 9.63 -1.18 -6.69
N LYS A 89 8.91 -0.12 -7.04
CA LYS A 89 9.34 0.92 -7.98
C LYS A 89 9.21 2.30 -7.34
N VAL A 90 10.13 3.22 -7.71
CA VAL A 90 9.95 4.64 -7.38
C VAL A 90 8.83 5.20 -8.21
N GLY A 91 7.86 5.79 -7.52
CA GLY A 91 6.86 6.62 -8.15
C GLY A 91 7.29 8.10 -8.14
N LYS A 92 6.38 8.94 -7.66
CA LYS A 92 6.60 10.39 -7.58
C LYS A 92 7.48 10.75 -6.38
N LEU A 93 8.33 11.76 -6.55
CA LEU A 93 9.09 12.37 -5.46
C LEU A 93 8.33 13.57 -4.92
N TYR A 94 8.07 13.56 -3.62
CA TYR A 94 7.36 14.64 -2.92
C TYR A 94 8.35 15.51 -2.14
N ARG A 95 7.99 16.79 -1.95
CA ARG A 95 8.76 17.76 -1.16
C ARG A 95 7.84 18.58 -0.29
N GLY A 96 8.30 18.94 0.89
CA GLY A 96 7.61 19.80 1.83
C GLY A 96 7.33 19.14 3.17
N LYS A 97 6.47 19.77 3.98
CA LYS A 97 6.03 19.22 5.27
C LYS A 97 5.24 17.92 5.07
N GLN A 98 5.34 17.02 6.02
CA GLN A 98 4.78 15.68 5.95
C GLN A 98 3.28 15.69 5.61
N GLU A 99 2.49 16.51 6.28
CA GLU A 99 1.04 16.59 6.06
C GLU A 99 0.73 16.92 4.58
N LYS A 100 1.40 17.94 4.02
CA LYS A 100 1.21 18.35 2.63
C LYS A 100 1.71 17.34 1.62
N VAL A 101 2.72 16.56 1.98
CA VAL A 101 3.22 15.45 1.17
C VAL A 101 2.18 14.34 1.14
N LEU A 102 1.63 13.95 2.29
CA LEU A 102 0.63 12.90 2.38
C LEU A 102 -0.69 13.28 1.69
N GLU A 103 -1.16 14.52 1.83
CA GLU A 103 -2.32 15.02 1.09
C GLU A 103 -2.14 14.83 -0.43
N ARG A 104 -0.99 15.25 -0.97
CA ARG A 104 -0.67 15.11 -2.40
C ARG A 104 -0.52 13.65 -2.82
N TYR A 105 0.16 12.86 -1.99
CA TYR A 105 0.35 11.43 -2.26
C TYR A 105 -0.98 10.69 -2.36
N VAL A 106 -1.88 10.89 -1.40
CA VAL A 106 -3.22 10.28 -1.42
C VAL A 106 -3.99 10.71 -2.66
N SER A 107 -4.01 12.01 -2.96
CA SER A 107 -4.70 12.54 -4.14
C SER A 107 -4.13 11.99 -5.45
N ASP A 108 -2.82 12.00 -5.61
CA ASP A 108 -2.13 11.49 -6.80
C ASP A 108 -2.35 9.97 -6.97
N THR A 109 -2.34 9.22 -5.86
CA THR A 109 -2.52 7.78 -5.88
C THR A 109 -3.94 7.43 -6.30
N LEU A 110 -4.95 8.04 -5.70
CA LEU A 110 -6.35 7.77 -6.04
C LEU A 110 -6.71 8.22 -7.46
N ALA A 111 -6.14 9.33 -7.93
CA ALA A 111 -6.38 9.82 -9.29
C ALA A 111 -5.82 8.89 -10.39
N ARG A 112 -4.89 8.01 -10.06
CA ARG A 112 -4.31 7.05 -11.01
C ARG A 112 -5.26 5.91 -11.38
N TYR A 113 -6.21 5.58 -10.50
CA TYR A 113 -7.08 4.42 -10.63
C TYR A 113 -8.54 4.88 -10.68
N PRO A 114 -9.19 4.82 -11.85
CA PRO A 114 -10.57 5.31 -12.01
C PRO A 114 -11.63 4.36 -11.42
N ASP A 115 -11.26 3.10 -11.19
CA ASP A 115 -12.15 2.00 -10.81
C ASP A 115 -11.85 1.41 -9.42
N ILE A 116 -11.44 2.26 -8.47
CA ILE A 116 -11.19 1.83 -7.10
C ILE A 116 -12.47 1.34 -6.44
N VAL A 117 -12.42 0.13 -5.87
CA VAL A 117 -13.47 -0.38 -4.98
C VAL A 117 -13.55 0.48 -3.73
N LYS A 118 -14.71 1.07 -3.46
CA LYS A 118 -14.91 2.02 -2.34
C LYS A 118 -15.31 1.34 -1.03
N ASP A 119 -15.55 0.04 -1.04
CA ASP A 119 -16.01 -0.69 0.13
C ASP A 119 -14.99 -0.69 1.25
N GLU A 120 -13.70 -0.81 0.90
CA GLU A 120 -12.64 -0.84 1.90
C GLU A 120 -11.30 -0.29 1.39
N ILE A 121 -10.55 0.30 2.31
CA ILE A 121 -9.17 0.77 2.10
C ILE A 121 -8.39 0.67 3.40
N PHE A 122 -7.10 0.37 3.32
CA PHE A 122 -6.19 0.44 4.45
C PHE A 122 -5.36 1.72 4.42
N ILE A 123 -5.23 2.35 5.59
CA ILE A 123 -4.16 3.26 5.95
C ILE A 123 -3.19 2.44 6.81
N THR A 124 -1.99 2.19 6.32
CA THR A 124 -0.96 1.48 7.10
C THR A 124 0.23 2.40 7.30
N HIS A 125 0.64 2.58 8.55
CA HIS A 125 1.70 3.53 8.87
C HIS A 125 2.73 2.97 9.86
N SER A 126 3.91 3.56 9.87
CA SER A 126 5.00 3.29 10.81
C SER A 126 5.34 4.57 11.55
N GLY A 127 4.64 4.80 12.67
CA GLY A 127 4.94 5.92 13.58
C GLY A 127 4.58 7.31 13.04
N VAL A 128 3.49 7.48 12.29
CA VAL A 128 2.89 8.81 12.09
C VAL A 128 2.00 9.15 13.29
N SER A 129 1.78 10.42 13.56
CA SER A 129 0.88 10.84 14.64
C SER A 129 -0.58 10.56 14.29
N ASP A 130 -1.43 10.44 15.33
CA ASP A 130 -2.85 10.20 15.16
C ASP A 130 -3.53 11.32 14.34
N GLU A 131 -3.09 12.58 14.54
CA GLU A 131 -3.64 13.72 13.78
C GLU A 131 -3.39 13.59 12.28
N ILE A 132 -2.22 13.06 11.89
CA ILE A 132 -1.88 12.82 10.49
C ILE A 132 -2.69 11.66 9.93
N ALA A 133 -2.79 10.56 10.67
CA ALA A 133 -3.57 9.40 10.26
C ALA A 133 -5.07 9.77 10.10
N ASP A 134 -5.61 10.55 11.03
CA ASP A 134 -6.99 11.03 10.98
C ASP A 134 -7.22 12.04 9.83
N ALA A 135 -6.24 12.87 9.51
CA ALA A 135 -6.33 13.75 8.35
C ALA A 135 -6.44 12.95 7.05
N VAL A 136 -5.62 11.89 6.91
CA VAL A 136 -5.71 10.99 5.74
C VAL A 136 -7.03 10.24 5.73
N ARG A 137 -7.53 9.76 6.89
CA ARG A 137 -8.84 9.12 7.00
C ARG A 137 -9.95 10.02 6.49
N ARG A 138 -10.03 11.28 6.95
CA ARG A 138 -11.04 12.25 6.47
C ARG A 138 -10.99 12.44 4.96
N MET A 139 -9.78 12.54 4.39
CA MET A 139 -9.62 12.64 2.94
C MET A 139 -10.21 11.44 2.18
N LEU A 140 -10.12 10.24 2.74
CA LEU A 140 -10.68 9.03 2.14
C LEU A 140 -12.20 8.97 2.32
N GLU A 141 -12.72 9.37 3.48
CA GLU A 141 -14.16 9.50 3.74
C GLU A 141 -14.81 10.46 2.75
N GLU A 142 -14.22 11.66 2.54
CA GLU A 142 -14.67 12.64 1.56
C GLU A 142 -14.67 12.11 0.12
N ARG A 143 -13.87 11.10 -0.17
CA ARG A 143 -13.81 10.42 -1.48
C ARG A 143 -14.72 9.20 -1.57
N GLY A 144 -15.57 8.98 -0.56
CA GLY A 144 -16.61 7.96 -0.55
C GLY A 144 -16.14 6.56 -0.20
N PHE A 145 -15.03 6.40 0.51
CA PHE A 145 -14.69 5.10 1.08
C PHE A 145 -15.55 4.78 2.30
N HIS A 146 -16.11 3.56 2.33
CA HIS A 146 -17.06 3.15 3.37
C HIS A 146 -16.36 2.57 4.60
N THR A 147 -15.39 1.70 4.40
CA THR A 147 -14.62 1.09 5.49
C THR A 147 -13.15 1.47 5.37
N ILE A 148 -12.64 2.20 6.36
CA ILE A 148 -11.25 2.63 6.39
C ILE A 148 -10.57 2.00 7.60
N TYR A 149 -9.67 1.06 7.34
CA TYR A 149 -8.86 0.44 8.37
C TYR A 149 -7.57 1.24 8.57
N THR A 150 -7.33 1.70 9.79
CA THR A 150 -6.02 2.29 10.17
C THR A 150 -5.25 1.27 10.96
N THR A 151 -4.03 0.93 10.50
CA THR A 151 -3.19 -0.10 11.10
C THR A 151 -1.75 0.38 11.25
N THR A 152 -1.11 -0.08 12.33
CA THR A 152 0.34 0.06 12.50
C THR A 152 1.05 -1.05 11.74
N ALA A 153 2.09 -0.70 11.00
CA ALA A 153 2.92 -1.66 10.28
C ALA A 153 3.64 -2.61 11.23
N SER A 154 3.78 -3.87 10.84
CA SER A 154 4.52 -4.87 11.61
C SER A 154 6.01 -4.49 11.76
N CYS A 155 6.71 -5.13 12.70
CA CYS A 155 8.15 -4.94 12.89
C CYS A 155 8.93 -5.17 11.58
N THR A 156 8.58 -6.19 10.82
CA THR A 156 9.21 -6.50 9.51
C THR A 156 9.05 -5.35 8.53
N ILE A 157 7.85 -4.80 8.40
CA ILE A 157 7.59 -3.67 7.49
C ILE A 157 8.30 -2.41 8.00
N SER A 158 8.16 -2.09 9.29
CA SER A 158 8.74 -0.88 9.89
C SER A 158 10.26 -0.85 9.82
N SER A 159 10.94 -2.00 9.99
CA SER A 159 12.40 -2.10 9.87
C SER A 159 12.92 -1.79 8.47
N HIS A 160 12.11 -1.97 7.44
CA HIS A 160 12.47 -1.63 6.06
C HIS A 160 11.98 -0.25 5.61
N CYS A 161 10.82 0.18 6.10
CA CYS A 161 10.24 1.47 5.67
C CYS A 161 10.69 2.66 6.54
N GLY A 162 11.09 2.38 7.78
CA GLY A 162 11.45 3.40 8.75
C GLY A 162 10.23 4.13 9.35
N PRO A 163 10.49 5.04 10.31
CA PRO A 163 9.44 5.84 10.93
C PRO A 163 8.82 6.83 9.94
N SER A 164 7.66 7.36 10.31
CA SER A 164 6.93 8.39 9.54
C SER A 164 6.52 7.96 8.13
N THR A 165 6.53 6.66 7.86
CA THR A 165 6.01 6.08 6.61
C THR A 165 4.49 5.90 6.70
N LEU A 166 3.78 6.23 5.62
CA LEU A 166 2.36 5.96 5.49
C LEU A 166 2.05 5.48 4.07
N GLY A 167 1.22 4.44 3.98
CA GLY A 167 0.70 3.88 2.74
C GLY A 167 -0.81 3.81 2.74
N ILE A 168 -1.40 3.85 1.54
CA ILE A 168 -2.79 3.48 1.28
C ILE A 168 -2.81 2.25 0.38
N LEU A 169 -3.67 1.29 0.72
CA LEU A 169 -3.76 -0.01 0.05
C LEU A 169 -5.24 -0.32 -0.20
N PHE A 170 -5.57 -0.65 -1.44
CA PHE A 170 -6.94 -0.80 -1.91
C PHE A 170 -7.04 -1.82 -3.05
N MET A 171 -8.27 -2.17 -3.42
CA MET A 171 -8.57 -3.01 -4.58
C MET A 171 -9.16 -2.17 -5.71
N THR A 172 -9.01 -2.63 -6.96
CA THR A 172 -9.72 -2.12 -8.14
C THR A 172 -10.77 -3.13 -8.61
N GLU A 173 -11.76 -2.67 -9.38
CA GLU A 173 -12.78 -3.55 -9.99
C GLU A 173 -12.15 -4.43 -11.06
N THR A 174 -11.24 -3.85 -11.85
CA THR A 174 -10.57 -4.55 -12.94
C THR A 174 -9.11 -4.87 -12.61
N PRO A 175 -8.55 -5.96 -13.15
CA PRO A 175 -7.12 -6.23 -13.06
C PRO A 175 -6.28 -5.12 -13.71
N SER A 176 -5.10 -4.88 -13.16
CA SER A 176 -4.09 -4.02 -13.81
C SER A 176 -3.58 -4.66 -15.09
N ALA A 177 -3.40 -3.84 -16.11
CA ALA A 177 -2.81 -4.25 -17.39
C ALA A 177 -1.30 -4.53 -17.26
#